data_ccffadba542057ab622e8528a66376b5
#
_entry.id   ccffadba542057ab622e8528a66376b5
#
_cell.length_a   1.000
_cell.length_b   1.000
_cell.length_c   1.000
_cell.angle_alpha   90.00
_cell.angle_beta   90.00
_cell.angle_gamma   90.00
#
_symmetry.space_group_name_H-M   'P 1'
#
loop_
_entity.id
_entity.type
_entity.pdbx_description
1 polymer ?
#
loop_
_entity_poly.entity_id
_entity_poly.type
_entity_poly.pdbx_seq_one_letter_code
_entity_poly.pdbx_strand_id
1 'polypeptide(L)'
;PIDFLNKEVDPLEVDFEAAQLPRFNKRVQSKVDRILQILPPKAELADSALTTVPYKPKFQLDYVGGSAGVGVGTSNTFGAQTGLAGGVDLLFSDILGDNQLFTSLALNGEITDFGGALAYINRKSQLNWGASISHMPFRSFAFGGRGIDRLPIDDDLTIPVLADTFFVQRIFEDKATVFAALPFSTKLRVEGSASFARYSSRLDQYVNFYETDGTFVGRQLGQEREKLDSPEGFNLWNTGVALVGDNAQGGLVGPLNGHRFRFGVDRFFGEFDYFQATADYRKYKYFNWFGLAMRAMHIGRYGQGANELFPYYAGSSWFIRGYSTRDASAILNQNGRSIDELFGSKLAVANFEVRIPFTGPKRLALIKSGLLFSELTLFADAAVAWYDFEQLSGPTYRTDNEGNPLIGPTGEPIVDRFGAQPLMSVGASMRVNLFGALVLEPYYAIPLQRETKGTFGLNLIPAW
;
A
#
# COMPACT_ATOMS: atom_id res chain seq x y z
N PRO A 1 34.17 16.97 -26.73
CA PRO A 1 33.43 15.78 -27.03
C PRO A 1 34.40 14.66 -27.12
N ILE A 2 34.42 13.79 -26.11
CA ILE A 2 35.33 12.67 -26.02
C ILE A 2 34.60 11.47 -26.59
N ASP A 3 35.03 11.07 -27.77
CA ASP A 3 34.48 9.97 -28.54
C ASP A 3 35.13 8.65 -28.05
N PHE A 4 34.67 8.16 -26.90
CA PHE A 4 35.12 6.91 -26.30
C PHE A 4 34.21 5.71 -26.58
N LEU A 5 33.17 5.85 -27.41
CA LEU A 5 32.12 4.83 -27.54
C LEU A 5 32.17 4.02 -28.84
N ASN A 6 33.11 4.24 -29.76
CA ASN A 6 33.15 3.57 -31.07
C ASN A 6 34.49 2.92 -31.46
N LYS A 7 35.34 2.53 -30.51
CA LYS A 7 36.43 1.59 -30.78
C LYS A 7 36.12 0.27 -30.08
N GLU A 8 35.80 -0.75 -30.85
CA GLU A 8 35.98 -2.14 -30.41
C GLU A 8 37.46 -2.32 -30.08
N VAL A 9 37.78 -2.30 -28.80
CA VAL A 9 39.12 -2.64 -28.30
C VAL A 9 39.06 -4.14 -28.03
N ASP A 10 39.86 -4.91 -28.80
CA ASP A 10 40.08 -6.32 -28.48
C ASP A 10 40.69 -6.42 -27.07
N PRO A 11 40.01 -7.13 -26.14
CA PRO A 11 40.49 -7.23 -24.76
C PRO A 11 41.87 -7.95 -24.62
N LEU A 12 42.38 -8.55 -25.69
CA LEU A 12 43.71 -9.20 -25.74
C LEU A 12 44.83 -8.25 -26.18
N GLU A 13 44.54 -7.03 -26.68
CA GLU A 13 45.53 -6.01 -27.09
C GLU A 13 45.74 -4.89 -26.06
N VAL A 14 45.22 -5.00 -24.87
CA VAL A 14 45.45 -4.00 -23.82
C VAL A 14 46.86 -4.22 -23.26
N ASP A 15 47.81 -3.45 -23.73
CA ASP A 15 49.15 -3.38 -23.14
C ASP A 15 49.07 -2.70 -21.76
N PHE A 16 48.97 -3.51 -20.72
CA PHE A 16 48.91 -3.04 -19.35
C PHE A 16 50.21 -2.36 -18.87
N GLU A 17 51.35 -2.53 -19.57
CA GLU A 17 52.59 -1.82 -19.24
C GLU A 17 52.57 -0.38 -19.73
N ALA A 18 51.81 -0.06 -20.78
CA ALA A 18 51.66 1.29 -21.31
C ALA A 18 50.58 2.14 -20.60
N ALA A 19 49.75 1.55 -19.78
CA ALA A 19 48.76 2.26 -18.97
C ALA A 19 49.48 3.08 -17.88
N GLN A 20 49.79 4.33 -18.16
CA GLN A 20 50.29 5.25 -17.14
C GLN A 20 49.19 5.49 -16.11
N LEU A 21 49.20 4.73 -15.03
CA LEU A 21 48.43 5.02 -13.85
C LEU A 21 48.73 6.45 -13.39
N PRO A 22 47.73 7.23 -13.00
CA PRO A 22 47.92 8.57 -12.47
C PRO A 22 48.97 8.49 -11.35
N ARG A 23 50.00 9.38 -11.38
CA ARG A 23 51.09 9.39 -10.44
C ARG A 23 50.55 9.46 -9.00
N PHE A 24 50.39 8.31 -8.37
CA PHE A 24 50.08 8.24 -6.96
C PHE A 24 51.22 8.86 -6.16
N ASN A 25 50.87 9.68 -5.18
CA ASN A 25 51.80 10.29 -4.27
C ASN A 25 52.77 9.18 -3.72
N LYS A 26 54.08 9.38 -3.75
CA LYS A 26 55.11 8.41 -3.32
C LYS A 26 54.80 7.74 -1.98
N ARG A 27 54.08 8.43 -1.10
CA ARG A 27 53.64 7.93 0.22
C ARG A 27 52.55 6.88 0.15
N VAL A 28 51.72 6.91 -0.89
CA VAL A 28 50.66 5.91 -1.15
C VAL A 28 51.22 4.68 -1.82
N GLN A 29 52.16 4.86 -2.81
CA GLN A 29 52.88 3.76 -3.45
C GLN A 29 53.61 2.92 -2.41
N SER A 30 54.37 3.55 -1.49
CA SER A 30 55.12 2.81 -0.47
C SER A 30 54.24 2.02 0.50
N LYS A 31 52.98 2.45 0.72
CA LYS A 31 52.01 1.69 1.52
C LYS A 31 51.41 0.51 0.74
N VAL A 32 51.10 0.70 -0.54
CA VAL A 32 50.62 -0.36 -1.42
C VAL A 32 51.69 -1.43 -1.60
N ASP A 33 52.96 -1.04 -1.88
CA ASP A 33 54.09 -1.97 -2.04
C ASP A 33 54.34 -2.77 -0.75
N ARG A 34 54.17 -2.14 0.43
CA ARG A 34 54.30 -2.82 1.72
C ARG A 34 53.17 -3.81 1.97
N ILE A 35 51.96 -3.49 1.53
CA ILE A 35 50.79 -4.39 1.62
C ILE A 35 50.96 -5.56 0.64
N LEU A 36 51.43 -5.30 -0.58
CA LEU A 36 51.69 -6.34 -1.58
C LEU A 36 52.81 -7.32 -1.15
N GLN A 37 53.83 -6.83 -0.39
CA GLN A 37 54.88 -7.68 0.18
C GLN A 37 54.41 -8.55 1.36
N ILE A 38 53.34 -8.16 2.04
CA ILE A 38 52.76 -8.90 3.18
C ILE A 38 51.69 -9.90 2.69
N LEU A 39 51.16 -9.70 1.48
CA LEU A 39 50.24 -10.67 0.90
C LEU A 39 50.99 -11.99 0.64
N PRO A 40 50.48 -13.14 1.08
CA PRO A 40 51.06 -14.41 0.73
C PRO A 40 51.17 -14.52 -0.79
N PRO A 41 52.23 -15.12 -1.32
CA PRO A 41 52.39 -15.32 -2.76
C PRO A 41 51.09 -15.95 -3.27
N LYS A 42 50.57 -15.41 -4.40
CA LYS A 42 49.38 -15.91 -5.06
C LYS A 42 49.53 -17.42 -5.19
N ALA A 43 48.94 -18.18 -4.29
CA ALA A 43 48.96 -19.62 -4.37
C ALA A 43 48.26 -19.95 -5.70
N GLU A 44 49.00 -20.41 -6.67
CA GLU A 44 48.45 -21.09 -7.84
C GLU A 44 47.74 -22.34 -7.27
N LEU A 45 46.45 -22.17 -6.93
CA LEU A 45 45.60 -23.30 -6.61
C LEU A 45 45.55 -24.14 -7.87
N ALA A 46 46.28 -25.25 -7.89
CA ALA A 46 46.15 -26.22 -8.95
C ALA A 46 44.68 -26.58 -9.06
N ASP A 47 44.11 -26.64 -10.26
CA ASP A 47 42.71 -27.01 -10.51
C ASP A 47 42.31 -28.31 -9.81
N SER A 48 43.30 -29.18 -9.54
CA SER A 48 43.11 -30.43 -8.77
C SER A 48 42.89 -30.23 -7.26
N ALA A 49 43.10 -29.02 -6.71
CA ALA A 49 42.89 -28.72 -5.29
C ALA A 49 41.46 -28.16 -5.02
N LEU A 50 40.72 -27.83 -6.08
CA LEU A 50 39.34 -27.38 -5.97
C LEU A 50 38.38 -28.58 -5.99
N THR A 51 38.02 -29.06 -4.81
CA THR A 51 36.93 -30.06 -4.66
C THR A 51 35.61 -29.34 -4.68
N THR A 52 34.78 -29.62 -5.68
CA THR A 52 33.40 -29.17 -5.72
C THR A 52 32.58 -29.92 -4.64
N VAL A 53 32.17 -29.23 -3.62
CA VAL A 53 31.28 -29.77 -2.61
C VAL A 53 29.86 -29.44 -2.99
N PRO A 54 28.91 -30.42 -3.02
CA PRO A 54 27.52 -30.12 -3.31
C PRO A 54 26.95 -29.16 -2.27
N TYR A 55 26.45 -28.04 -2.72
CA TYR A 55 25.85 -27.03 -1.87
C TYR A 55 24.56 -27.56 -1.22
N LYS A 56 24.50 -27.51 0.09
CA LYS A 56 23.27 -27.79 0.87
C LYS A 56 22.79 -26.46 1.47
N PRO A 57 21.60 -25.98 1.11
CA PRO A 57 21.07 -24.74 1.65
C PRO A 57 20.88 -24.87 3.17
N LYS A 58 21.40 -23.91 3.93
CA LYS A 58 21.16 -23.73 5.35
C LYS A 58 20.56 -22.35 5.54
N PHE A 59 19.34 -22.28 6.06
CA PHE A 59 18.71 -21.03 6.39
C PHE A 59 19.35 -20.39 7.61
N GLN A 60 19.69 -19.12 7.48
CA GLN A 60 20.15 -18.26 8.56
C GLN A 60 19.18 -17.08 8.68
N LEU A 61 19.03 -16.55 9.88
CA LEU A 61 18.22 -15.36 10.11
C LEU A 61 19.01 -14.13 9.66
N ASP A 62 18.57 -13.48 8.59
CA ASP A 62 19.20 -12.31 8.00
C ASP A 62 18.63 -11.01 8.52
N TYR A 63 17.33 -11.01 8.79
CA TYR A 63 16.64 -9.79 9.18
C TYR A 63 15.53 -10.09 10.20
N VAL A 64 15.50 -9.26 11.23
CA VAL A 64 14.39 -9.15 12.18
C VAL A 64 13.87 -7.73 12.10
N GLY A 65 12.65 -7.58 11.63
CA GLY A 65 11.92 -6.33 11.64
C GLY A 65 10.84 -6.37 12.73
N GLY A 66 10.56 -5.25 13.33
CA GLY A 66 9.42 -5.08 14.20
C GLY A 66 8.68 -3.82 13.74
N SER A 67 7.40 -3.93 13.46
CA SER A 67 6.56 -2.79 13.22
C SER A 67 5.56 -2.65 14.37
N ALA A 68 5.76 -1.62 15.19
CA ALA A 68 4.68 -1.13 16.05
C ALA A 68 4.20 0.18 15.41
N GLY A 69 2.99 0.17 14.84
CA GLY A 69 2.50 1.34 14.15
C GLY A 69 1.10 1.15 13.55
N VAL A 70 0.66 2.19 12.87
CA VAL A 70 -0.55 2.14 12.06
C VAL A 70 -0.25 1.31 10.83
N GLY A 71 -0.67 0.05 10.83
CA GLY A 71 -0.59 -0.80 9.65
C GLY A 71 -1.67 -0.40 8.65
N VAL A 72 -1.29 -0.20 7.39
CA VAL A 72 -2.24 -0.10 6.28
C VAL A 72 -2.19 -1.43 5.56
N GLY A 73 -3.16 -2.29 5.88
CA GLY A 73 -3.41 -3.50 5.09
C GLY A 73 -4.14 -3.10 3.81
N THR A 74 -3.56 -3.42 2.65
CA THR A 74 -4.27 -3.33 1.38
C THR A 74 -4.72 -4.72 0.96
N SER A 75 -6.01 -4.93 0.93
CA SER A 75 -6.61 -6.11 0.30
C SER A 75 -7.18 -5.72 -1.04
N ASN A 76 -6.91 -6.53 -2.07
CA ASN A 76 -7.55 -6.36 -3.38
C ASN A 76 -9.08 -6.53 -3.30
N THR A 77 -9.57 -7.20 -2.27
CA THR A 77 -10.98 -7.53 -2.06
C THR A 77 -11.68 -6.52 -1.16
N PHE A 78 -11.00 -6.04 -0.10
CA PHE A 78 -11.61 -5.18 0.94
C PHE A 78 -11.04 -3.75 0.99
N GLY A 79 -10.13 -3.39 0.05
CA GLY A 79 -9.54 -2.07 0.00
C GLY A 79 -8.45 -1.83 1.06
N ALA A 80 -8.10 -0.56 1.26
CA ALA A 80 -7.11 -0.17 2.27
C ALA A 80 -7.79 -0.01 3.63
N GLN A 81 -7.31 -0.74 4.62
CA GLN A 81 -7.76 -0.61 6.00
C GLN A 81 -6.61 -0.14 6.88
N THR A 82 -6.90 0.78 7.77
CA THR A 82 -5.93 1.32 8.72
C THR A 82 -6.16 0.68 10.09
N GLY A 83 -5.17 0.03 10.64
CA GLY A 83 -5.23 -0.56 11.98
C GLY A 83 -3.93 -0.29 12.75
N LEU A 84 -4.03 -0.22 14.08
CA LEU A 84 -2.85 -0.30 14.94
C LEU A 84 -2.44 -1.76 14.98
N ALA A 85 -1.36 -2.11 14.27
CA ALA A 85 -0.80 -3.45 14.31
C ALA A 85 0.62 -3.42 14.87
N GLY A 86 0.88 -4.26 15.85
CA GLY A 86 2.24 -4.62 16.23
C GLY A 86 2.60 -5.95 15.56
N GLY A 87 3.76 -6.02 14.93
CA GLY A 87 4.17 -7.22 14.23
C GLY A 87 5.67 -7.46 14.29
N VAL A 88 6.05 -8.70 14.00
CA VAL A 88 7.45 -9.11 13.83
C VAL A 88 7.58 -9.76 12.47
N ASP A 89 8.53 -9.25 11.69
CA ASP A 89 8.91 -9.78 10.40
C ASP A 89 10.28 -10.44 10.50
N LEU A 90 10.38 -11.66 10.02
CA LEU A 90 11.62 -12.44 10.00
C LEU A 90 11.94 -12.83 8.56
N LEU A 91 13.17 -12.61 8.14
CA LEU A 91 13.69 -13.09 6.88
C LEU A 91 14.84 -14.06 7.16
N PHE A 92 14.68 -15.26 6.66
CA PHE A 92 15.74 -16.27 6.64
C PHE A 92 16.19 -16.47 5.19
N SER A 93 17.47 -16.51 4.95
CA SER A 93 18.02 -16.90 3.64
C SER A 93 19.15 -17.91 3.77
N ASP A 94 19.48 -18.54 2.68
CA ASP A 94 20.72 -19.31 2.56
C ASP A 94 21.89 -18.37 2.18
N ILE A 95 23.12 -18.85 2.35
CA ILE A 95 24.34 -18.06 2.10
C ILE A 95 24.39 -17.48 0.66
N LEU A 96 23.81 -18.17 -0.32
CA LEU A 96 23.76 -17.72 -1.71
C LEU A 96 22.60 -16.76 -1.98
N GLY A 97 21.61 -16.66 -1.07
CA GLY A 97 20.39 -15.89 -1.25
C GLY A 97 19.42 -16.51 -2.27
N ASP A 98 19.69 -17.74 -2.69
CA ASP A 98 18.86 -18.47 -3.65
C ASP A 98 17.51 -18.88 -3.05
N ASN A 99 17.50 -19.17 -1.75
CA ASN A 99 16.34 -19.63 -1.01
C ASN A 99 16.05 -18.66 0.12
N GLN A 100 14.85 -18.13 0.15
CA GLN A 100 14.40 -17.18 1.17
C GLN A 100 13.10 -17.66 1.79
N LEU A 101 13.00 -17.54 3.12
CA LEU A 101 11.81 -17.79 3.89
C LEU A 101 11.45 -16.51 4.64
N PHE A 102 10.32 -15.95 4.31
CA PHE A 102 9.77 -14.76 4.96
C PHE A 102 8.64 -15.19 5.89
N THR A 103 8.64 -14.69 7.11
CA THR A 103 7.58 -14.90 8.09
C THR A 103 7.18 -13.56 8.68
N SER A 104 5.88 -13.29 8.68
CA SER A 104 5.30 -12.12 9.33
C SER A 104 4.25 -12.56 10.33
N LEU A 105 4.29 -11.99 11.52
CA LEU A 105 3.32 -12.21 12.58
C LEU A 105 2.85 -10.85 13.08
N ALA A 106 1.55 -10.63 13.14
CA ALA A 106 0.96 -9.38 13.57
C ALA A 106 -0.23 -9.60 14.50
N LEU A 107 -0.40 -8.67 15.45
CA LEU A 107 -1.57 -8.61 16.33
C LEU A 107 -2.28 -7.28 16.11
N ASN A 108 -3.56 -7.31 15.81
CA ASN A 108 -4.38 -6.14 15.55
C ASN A 108 -5.34 -5.86 16.74
N GLY A 109 -4.74 -5.59 17.91
CA GLY A 109 -5.47 -5.20 19.12
C GLY A 109 -5.82 -6.37 20.04
N GLU A 110 -6.61 -7.34 19.60
CA GLU A 110 -6.96 -8.53 20.40
C GLU A 110 -6.16 -9.76 19.93
N ILE A 111 -5.91 -10.71 20.81
CA ILE A 111 -5.22 -11.97 20.47
C ILE A 111 -6.01 -12.76 19.40
N THR A 112 -7.33 -12.59 19.37
CA THR A 112 -8.21 -13.18 18.35
C THR A 112 -8.06 -12.55 16.97
N ASP A 113 -7.44 -11.37 16.90
CA ASP A 113 -7.15 -10.65 15.67
C ASP A 113 -5.67 -10.86 15.27
N PHE A 114 -5.17 -12.07 15.47
CA PHE A 114 -3.85 -12.50 15.04
C PHE A 114 -3.80 -12.59 13.51
N GLY A 115 -2.75 -12.02 12.94
CA GLY A 115 -2.41 -12.14 11.52
C GLY A 115 -1.07 -12.83 11.36
N GLY A 116 -0.92 -13.61 10.31
CA GLY A 116 0.35 -14.25 10.00
C GLY A 116 0.51 -14.56 8.51
N ALA A 117 1.75 -14.56 8.07
CA ALA A 117 2.11 -14.98 6.73
C ALA A 117 3.44 -15.73 6.74
N LEU A 118 3.52 -16.75 5.92
CA LEU A 118 4.74 -17.51 5.65
C LEU A 118 4.91 -17.61 4.15
N ALA A 119 6.07 -17.19 3.63
CA ALA A 119 6.37 -17.25 2.21
C ALA A 119 7.75 -17.83 1.96
N TYR A 120 7.83 -18.79 1.06
CA TYR A 120 9.07 -19.33 0.53
C TYR A 120 9.31 -18.81 -0.88
N ILE A 121 10.53 -18.37 -1.17
CA ILE A 121 10.94 -17.84 -2.48
C ILE A 121 12.23 -18.53 -2.91
N ASN A 122 12.23 -19.06 -4.12
CA ASN A 122 13.42 -19.60 -4.77
C ASN A 122 13.84 -18.69 -5.94
N ARG A 123 15.10 -18.26 -5.92
CA ARG A 123 15.74 -17.37 -6.92
C ARG A 123 16.91 -18.00 -7.63
N LYS A 124 17.10 -19.30 -7.49
CA LYS A 124 18.24 -20.03 -8.05
C LYS A 124 18.28 -20.01 -9.58
N SER A 125 17.15 -19.90 -10.22
CA SER A 125 17.02 -19.88 -11.68
C SER A 125 16.57 -18.51 -12.19
N GLN A 126 16.58 -18.34 -13.52
CA GLN A 126 16.02 -17.14 -14.14
C GLN A 126 14.52 -16.95 -13.76
N LEU A 127 13.77 -18.04 -13.66
CA LEU A 127 12.43 -18.00 -13.14
C LEU A 127 12.49 -18.02 -11.60
N ASN A 128 12.18 -16.89 -10.98
CA ASN A 128 11.97 -16.82 -9.54
C ASN A 128 10.56 -17.34 -9.24
N TRP A 129 10.41 -18.26 -8.31
CA TRP A 129 9.11 -18.78 -7.93
C TRP A 129 8.98 -18.91 -6.40
N GLY A 130 7.76 -18.97 -5.94
CA GLY A 130 7.51 -19.13 -4.52
C GLY A 130 6.10 -19.57 -4.22
N ALA A 131 5.87 -19.84 -2.95
CA ALA A 131 4.57 -20.15 -2.41
C ALA A 131 4.41 -19.46 -1.05
N SER A 132 3.19 -19.08 -0.72
CA SER A 132 2.87 -18.48 0.57
C SER A 132 1.54 -18.96 1.10
N ILE A 133 1.43 -18.94 2.42
CA ILE A 133 0.19 -19.07 3.16
C ILE A 133 0.04 -17.86 4.07
N SER A 134 -1.18 -17.37 4.24
CA SER A 134 -1.45 -16.26 5.13
C SER A 134 -2.82 -16.38 5.78
N HIS A 135 -2.89 -15.86 7.00
CA HIS A 135 -4.12 -15.62 7.74
C HIS A 135 -4.17 -14.13 8.11
N MET A 136 -5.12 -13.39 7.54
CA MET A 136 -5.20 -11.95 7.69
C MET A 136 -6.56 -11.52 8.23
N PRO A 137 -6.62 -10.94 9.45
CA PRO A 137 -7.82 -10.37 10.00
C PRO A 137 -8.03 -8.94 9.48
N PHE A 138 -9.19 -8.68 8.92
CA PHE A 138 -9.69 -7.35 8.61
C PHE A 138 -10.75 -6.96 9.61
N ARG A 139 -10.67 -5.77 10.18
CA ARG A 139 -11.57 -5.29 11.21
C ARG A 139 -12.19 -3.96 10.81
N SER A 140 -13.50 -3.89 10.85
CA SER A 140 -14.26 -2.66 10.65
C SER A 140 -15.14 -2.36 11.85
N PHE A 141 -15.41 -1.07 12.08
CA PHE A 141 -16.22 -0.58 13.17
C PHE A 141 -17.37 0.23 12.59
N ALA A 142 -18.56 0.01 13.14
CA ALA A 142 -19.72 0.84 12.87
C ALA A 142 -20.35 1.26 14.20
N PHE A 143 -20.71 2.55 14.29
CA PHE A 143 -21.49 3.04 15.42
C PHE A 143 -22.97 2.72 15.15
N GLY A 144 -23.57 1.93 16.04
CA GLY A 144 -24.97 1.49 15.91
C GLY A 144 -25.98 2.50 16.44
N GLY A 145 -25.53 3.37 17.36
CA GLY A 145 -26.39 4.39 17.93
C GLY A 145 -26.16 4.59 19.42
N ARG A 146 -26.81 5.61 19.94
CA ARG A 146 -26.82 5.99 21.36
C ARG A 146 -28.26 6.01 21.84
N GLY A 147 -28.53 5.36 22.96
CA GLY A 147 -29.83 5.29 23.56
C GLY A 147 -29.78 5.34 25.09
N ILE A 148 -30.94 5.49 25.73
CA ILE A 148 -31.07 5.32 27.17
C ILE A 148 -31.54 3.88 27.40
N ASP A 149 -30.85 3.16 28.23
CA ASP A 149 -31.16 1.79 28.61
C ASP A 149 -31.23 1.68 30.15
N ARG A 150 -31.58 0.51 30.65
CA ARG A 150 -31.67 0.24 32.08
C ARG A 150 -30.71 -0.88 32.46
N LEU A 151 -29.71 -0.53 33.25
CA LEU A 151 -28.76 -1.50 33.77
C LEU A 151 -29.27 -2.07 35.11
N PRO A 152 -29.48 -3.39 35.23
CA PRO A 152 -29.80 -4.00 36.50
C PRO A 152 -28.60 -3.95 37.44
N ILE A 153 -28.79 -3.50 38.67
CA ILE A 153 -27.77 -3.50 39.72
C ILE A 153 -28.05 -4.62 40.71
N ASP A 154 -29.31 -4.89 40.95
CA ASP A 154 -29.80 -5.93 41.84
C ASP A 154 -31.12 -6.51 41.30
N ASP A 155 -31.61 -7.61 41.84
CA ASP A 155 -32.82 -8.31 41.35
C ASP A 155 -34.03 -7.39 41.18
N ASP A 156 -34.15 -6.33 42.02
CA ASP A 156 -35.27 -5.36 42.00
C ASP A 156 -34.85 -3.92 41.63
N LEU A 157 -33.56 -3.66 41.38
CA LEU A 157 -33.07 -2.28 41.15
C LEU A 157 -32.44 -2.11 39.78
N THR A 158 -33.00 -1.26 38.96
CA THR A 158 -32.41 -0.85 37.69
C THR A 158 -32.11 0.65 37.69
N ILE A 159 -30.97 1.05 37.13
CA ILE A 159 -30.63 2.47 36.92
C ILE A 159 -30.69 2.83 35.43
N PRO A 160 -31.15 4.05 35.10
CA PRO A 160 -31.04 4.53 33.72
C PRO A 160 -29.57 4.79 33.39
N VAL A 161 -29.14 4.30 32.25
CA VAL A 161 -27.77 4.45 31.71
C VAL A 161 -27.84 4.90 30.26
N LEU A 162 -26.78 5.58 29.83
CA LEU A 162 -26.57 5.86 28.42
C LEU A 162 -25.84 4.68 27.79
N ALA A 163 -26.44 4.07 26.80
CA ALA A 163 -25.90 2.92 26.07
C ALA A 163 -25.41 3.35 24.69
N ASP A 164 -24.11 3.18 24.47
CA ASP A 164 -23.47 3.36 23.16
C ASP A 164 -23.24 2.00 22.52
N THR A 165 -23.91 1.74 21.41
CA THR A 165 -23.80 0.49 20.67
C THR A 165 -22.78 0.62 19.55
N PHE A 166 -21.87 -0.34 19.46
CA PHE A 166 -20.86 -0.46 18.39
C PHE A 166 -20.92 -1.86 17.79
N PHE A 167 -20.79 -1.93 16.49
CA PHE A 167 -20.62 -3.19 15.78
C PHE A 167 -19.17 -3.33 15.33
N VAL A 168 -18.59 -4.49 15.59
CA VAL A 168 -17.25 -4.85 15.17
C VAL A 168 -17.35 -6.04 14.24
N GLN A 169 -17.19 -5.80 12.95
CA GLN A 169 -17.10 -6.86 11.97
C GLN A 169 -15.65 -7.25 11.76
N ARG A 170 -15.37 -8.53 11.89
CA ARG A 170 -14.08 -9.15 11.58
C ARG A 170 -14.26 -10.05 10.36
N ILE A 171 -13.40 -9.89 9.39
CA ILE A 171 -13.31 -10.76 8.21
C ILE A 171 -11.93 -11.37 8.22
N PHE A 172 -11.86 -12.68 8.18
CA PHE A 172 -10.60 -13.43 8.14
C PHE A 172 -10.39 -13.94 6.72
N GLU A 173 -9.22 -13.65 6.14
CA GLU A 173 -8.77 -14.20 4.88
C GLU A 173 -7.70 -15.28 5.16
N ASP A 174 -8.03 -16.53 4.88
CA ASP A 174 -7.09 -17.65 4.85
C ASP A 174 -6.69 -17.90 3.40
N LYS A 175 -5.45 -17.60 3.03
CA LYS A 175 -5.02 -17.61 1.65
C LYS A 175 -3.77 -18.43 1.42
N ALA A 176 -3.80 -19.27 0.38
CA ALA A 176 -2.64 -19.95 -0.17
C ALA A 176 -2.36 -19.41 -1.57
N THR A 177 -1.09 -19.07 -1.86
CA THR A 177 -0.68 -18.48 -3.14
C THR A 177 0.56 -19.19 -3.65
N VAL A 178 0.60 -19.46 -4.96
CA VAL A 178 1.82 -19.76 -5.71
C VAL A 178 2.08 -18.62 -6.68
N PHE A 179 3.33 -18.24 -6.83
CA PHE A 179 3.71 -17.11 -7.69
C PHE A 179 5.03 -17.38 -8.38
N ALA A 180 5.21 -16.73 -9.51
CA ALA A 180 6.44 -16.77 -10.27
C ALA A 180 6.72 -15.40 -10.91
N ALA A 181 8.00 -15.08 -11.06
CA ALA A 181 8.45 -13.86 -11.72
C ALA A 181 9.59 -14.20 -12.69
N LEU A 182 9.42 -13.82 -13.94
CA LEU A 182 10.41 -13.97 -14.99
C LEU A 182 11.03 -12.59 -15.29
N PRO A 183 12.25 -12.29 -14.81
CA PRO A 183 12.95 -11.07 -15.15
C PRO A 183 13.49 -11.13 -16.57
N PHE A 184 13.16 -10.13 -17.39
CA PHE A 184 13.80 -9.90 -18.69
C PHE A 184 15.04 -9.02 -18.56
N SER A 185 15.07 -8.21 -17.51
CA SER A 185 16.21 -7.36 -17.15
C SER A 185 16.14 -7.03 -15.65
N THR A 186 17.12 -6.31 -15.14
CA THR A 186 17.11 -5.77 -13.77
C THR A 186 15.97 -4.76 -13.52
N LYS A 187 15.29 -4.32 -14.58
CA LYS A 187 14.26 -3.26 -14.54
C LYS A 187 12.88 -3.72 -14.99
N LEU A 188 12.79 -4.86 -15.65
CA LEU A 188 11.54 -5.34 -16.26
C LEU A 188 11.35 -6.82 -15.98
N ARG A 189 10.16 -7.19 -15.49
CA ARG A 189 9.76 -8.58 -15.25
C ARG A 189 8.27 -8.79 -15.53
N VAL A 190 7.91 -10.01 -15.85
CA VAL A 190 6.53 -10.50 -15.82
C VAL A 190 6.35 -11.28 -14.53
N GLU A 191 5.25 -11.04 -13.87
CA GLU A 191 4.81 -11.76 -12.68
C GLU A 191 3.54 -12.54 -13.00
N GLY A 192 3.43 -13.74 -12.46
CA GLY A 192 2.22 -14.57 -12.51
C GLY A 192 1.92 -15.12 -11.13
N SER A 193 0.65 -15.27 -10.79
CA SER A 193 0.22 -15.87 -9.54
C SER A 193 -1.08 -16.64 -9.67
N ALA A 194 -1.25 -17.64 -8.80
CA ALA A 194 -2.51 -18.30 -8.57
C ALA A 194 -2.73 -18.47 -7.08
N SER A 195 -3.93 -18.18 -6.60
CA SER A 195 -4.26 -18.27 -5.18
C SER A 195 -5.66 -18.82 -4.95
N PHE A 196 -5.81 -19.42 -3.78
CA PHE A 196 -7.08 -19.79 -3.20
C PHE A 196 -7.22 -19.06 -1.86
N ALA A 197 -8.36 -18.42 -1.64
CA ALA A 197 -8.68 -17.74 -0.40
C ALA A 197 -10.04 -18.21 0.12
N ARG A 198 -10.09 -18.48 1.42
CA ARG A 198 -11.31 -18.70 2.18
C ARG A 198 -11.55 -17.48 3.04
N TYR A 199 -12.74 -16.91 2.93
CA TYR A 199 -13.19 -15.81 3.76
C TYR A 199 -14.18 -16.32 4.79
N SER A 200 -13.99 -15.92 6.04
CA SER A 200 -14.95 -16.15 7.12
C SER A 200 -15.19 -14.84 7.86
N SER A 201 -16.37 -14.68 8.41
CA SER A 201 -16.73 -13.44 9.10
C SER A 201 -17.21 -13.70 10.52
N ARG A 202 -17.05 -12.68 11.36
CA ARG A 202 -17.59 -12.62 12.70
C ARG A 202 -18.07 -11.21 12.99
N LEU A 203 -19.30 -11.10 13.51
CA LEU A 203 -19.90 -9.84 13.92
C LEU A 203 -20.12 -9.87 15.44
N ASP A 204 -19.52 -8.90 16.11
CA ASP A 204 -19.72 -8.70 17.55
C ASP A 204 -20.38 -7.33 17.76
N GLN A 205 -21.39 -7.31 18.62
CA GLN A 205 -21.98 -6.08 19.14
C GLN A 205 -21.37 -5.78 20.51
N TYR A 206 -20.97 -4.54 20.70
CA TYR A 206 -20.51 -4.02 21.99
C TYR A 206 -21.46 -2.92 22.44
N VAL A 207 -21.94 -3.02 23.66
CA VAL A 207 -22.76 -1.99 24.29
C VAL A 207 -21.97 -1.44 25.47
N ASN A 208 -21.60 -0.19 25.41
CA ASN A 208 -20.91 0.52 26.50
C ASN A 208 -21.95 1.30 27.30
N PHE A 209 -22.03 1.03 28.59
CA PHE A 209 -22.95 1.70 29.52
C PHE A 209 -22.24 2.82 30.26
N TYR A 210 -22.83 4.01 30.24
CA TYR A 210 -22.31 5.19 30.92
C TYR A 210 -23.31 5.74 31.89
N GLU A 211 -22.84 6.24 33.01
CA GLU A 211 -23.64 6.99 33.97
C GLU A 211 -24.22 8.23 33.28
N THR A 212 -25.50 8.52 33.51
CA THR A 212 -26.13 9.69 32.96
C THR A 212 -27.22 10.24 33.92
N ASP A 213 -27.32 11.56 33.96
CA ASP A 213 -28.45 12.29 34.58
C ASP A 213 -29.40 12.83 33.51
N GLY A 214 -29.21 12.41 32.25
CA GLY A 214 -30.01 12.88 31.08
C GLY A 214 -29.38 14.06 30.33
N THR A 215 -28.41 14.77 30.93
CA THR A 215 -27.70 15.90 30.31
C THR A 215 -26.20 15.70 30.23
N PHE A 216 -25.65 14.88 31.10
CA PHE A 216 -24.21 14.63 31.22
C PHE A 216 -23.91 13.14 30.99
N VAL A 217 -22.76 12.88 30.32
CA VAL A 217 -22.21 11.53 30.15
C VAL A 217 -21.10 11.38 31.19
N GLY A 218 -21.34 10.55 32.18
CA GLY A 218 -20.41 10.29 33.28
C GLY A 218 -19.45 9.13 32.97
N ARG A 219 -19.07 8.44 34.05
CA ARG A 219 -18.12 7.31 33.97
C ARG A 219 -18.73 6.10 33.27
N GLN A 220 -17.91 5.34 32.55
CA GLN A 220 -18.30 4.03 32.03
C GLN A 220 -18.54 3.07 33.20
N LEU A 221 -19.73 2.49 33.23
CA LEU A 221 -20.19 1.56 34.26
C LEU A 221 -19.92 0.09 33.90
N GLY A 222 -19.98 -0.21 32.60
CA GLY A 222 -19.79 -1.56 32.09
C GLY A 222 -19.75 -1.62 30.58
N GLN A 223 -19.45 -2.80 30.07
CA GLN A 223 -19.50 -3.15 28.65
C GLN A 223 -20.08 -4.56 28.54
N GLU A 224 -21.04 -4.70 27.65
CA GLU A 224 -21.54 -6.00 27.22
C GLU A 224 -21.04 -6.30 25.81
N ARG A 225 -20.82 -7.60 25.55
CA ARG A 225 -20.45 -8.10 24.22
C ARG A 225 -21.36 -9.25 23.87
N GLU A 226 -21.97 -9.13 22.72
CA GLU A 226 -22.77 -10.19 22.14
C GLU A 226 -22.23 -10.56 20.75
N LYS A 227 -22.18 -11.86 20.47
CA LYS A 227 -21.83 -12.36 19.13
C LYS A 227 -23.13 -12.46 18.33
N LEU A 228 -23.22 -11.69 17.25
CA LEU A 228 -24.33 -11.72 16.33
C LEU A 228 -24.09 -12.73 15.19
N ASP A 229 -25.19 -13.09 14.52
CA ASP A 229 -25.13 -13.85 13.28
C ASP A 229 -24.33 -13.05 12.24
N SER A 230 -23.37 -13.71 11.63
CA SER A 230 -22.51 -13.10 10.62
C SER A 230 -22.79 -13.73 9.26
N PRO A 231 -22.57 -13.01 8.15
CA PRO A 231 -22.67 -13.58 6.81
C PRO A 231 -21.88 -14.88 6.67
N GLU A 232 -22.40 -15.79 5.89
CA GLU A 232 -21.70 -17.04 5.58
C GLU A 232 -20.34 -16.76 4.92
N GLY A 233 -19.39 -17.62 5.21
CA GLY A 233 -18.07 -17.52 4.58
C GLY A 233 -18.12 -17.98 3.13
N PHE A 234 -17.19 -17.48 2.31
CA PHE A 234 -17.10 -17.84 0.89
C PHE A 234 -15.67 -18.17 0.48
N ASN A 235 -15.54 -18.82 -0.67
CA ASN A 235 -14.25 -19.16 -1.25
C ASN A 235 -14.04 -18.43 -2.56
N LEU A 236 -12.79 -18.01 -2.80
CA LEU A 236 -12.43 -17.24 -3.98
C LEU A 236 -11.10 -17.75 -4.53
N TRP A 237 -11.09 -18.07 -5.81
CA TRP A 237 -9.89 -18.35 -6.56
C TRP A 237 -9.42 -17.10 -7.30
N ASN A 238 -8.14 -16.94 -7.41
CA ASN A 238 -7.54 -15.86 -8.19
C ASN A 238 -6.39 -16.38 -9.03
N THR A 239 -6.32 -15.95 -10.28
CA THR A 239 -5.16 -16.13 -11.15
C THR A 239 -4.83 -14.80 -11.79
N GLY A 240 -3.57 -14.41 -11.79
CA GLY A 240 -3.16 -13.10 -12.28
C GLY A 240 -1.86 -13.11 -13.03
N VAL A 241 -1.72 -12.14 -13.92
CA VAL A 241 -0.47 -11.82 -14.62
C VAL A 241 -0.25 -10.32 -14.58
N ALA A 242 1.00 -9.90 -14.39
CA ALA A 242 1.38 -8.50 -14.38
C ALA A 242 2.72 -8.26 -15.07
N LEU A 243 2.81 -7.16 -15.80
CA LEU A 243 4.06 -6.60 -16.29
C LEU A 243 4.52 -5.50 -15.31
N VAL A 244 5.71 -5.67 -14.76
CA VAL A 244 6.26 -4.76 -13.76
C VAL A 244 7.58 -4.20 -14.23
N GLY A 245 7.67 -2.88 -14.24
CA GLY A 245 8.89 -2.16 -14.57
C GLY A 245 9.28 -1.19 -13.47
N ASP A 246 10.57 -1.15 -13.15
CA ASP A 246 11.14 -0.21 -12.20
C ASP A 246 12.56 0.17 -12.59
N ASN A 247 12.73 1.40 -13.03
CA ASN A 247 14.02 2.01 -13.24
C ASN A 247 14.18 3.31 -12.44
N ALA A 248 13.34 3.47 -11.41
CA ALA A 248 13.41 4.65 -10.57
C ALA A 248 14.74 4.69 -9.80
N GLN A 249 15.34 5.85 -9.82
CA GLN A 249 16.56 6.13 -9.06
C GLN A 249 16.17 6.77 -7.73
N GLY A 250 16.53 6.11 -6.63
CA GLY A 250 16.19 6.55 -5.29
C GLY A 250 16.82 7.89 -4.91
N GLY A 251 16.09 8.66 -4.13
CA GLY A 251 16.58 9.79 -3.36
C GLY A 251 16.53 9.46 -1.87
N LEU A 252 16.69 10.49 -1.04
CA LEU A 252 16.72 10.32 0.41
C LEU A 252 15.32 10.15 1.04
N VAL A 253 14.29 10.65 0.37
CA VAL A 253 12.90 10.62 0.82
C VAL A 253 12.02 9.88 -0.19
N GLY A 254 12.30 10.03 -1.47
CA GLY A 254 11.56 9.40 -2.54
C GLY A 254 12.36 9.34 -3.86
N PRO A 255 11.84 8.70 -4.91
CA PRO A 255 12.52 8.62 -6.19
C PRO A 255 12.73 9.99 -6.83
N LEU A 256 13.91 10.20 -7.41
CA LEU A 256 14.29 11.45 -8.09
C LEU A 256 14.10 11.36 -9.61
N ASN A 257 14.51 10.26 -10.23
CA ASN A 257 14.46 10.07 -11.68
C ASN A 257 13.90 8.70 -12.04
N GLY A 258 13.48 8.54 -13.28
CA GLY A 258 13.04 7.26 -13.82
C GLY A 258 11.53 7.10 -13.82
N HIS A 259 11.08 5.87 -13.85
CA HIS A 259 9.67 5.52 -13.84
C HIS A 259 9.46 4.16 -13.18
N ARG A 260 8.26 3.96 -12.66
CA ARG A 260 7.74 2.68 -12.17
C ARG A 260 6.40 2.43 -12.81
N PHE A 261 6.14 1.18 -13.12
CA PHE A 261 4.80 0.79 -13.52
C PHE A 261 4.49 -0.65 -13.14
N ARG A 262 3.20 -0.89 -12.92
CA ARG A 262 2.60 -2.21 -12.82
C ARG A 262 1.33 -2.23 -13.65
N PHE A 263 1.27 -3.11 -14.64
CA PHE A 263 0.08 -3.39 -15.43
C PHE A 263 -0.30 -4.84 -15.21
N GLY A 264 -1.42 -5.07 -14.58
CA GLY A 264 -1.87 -6.40 -14.17
C GLY A 264 -3.33 -6.65 -14.53
N VAL A 265 -3.63 -7.92 -14.77
CA VAL A 265 -4.98 -8.41 -14.90
C VAL A 265 -5.07 -9.68 -14.05
N ASP A 266 -6.06 -9.68 -13.18
CA ASP A 266 -6.39 -10.78 -12.28
C ASP A 266 -7.78 -11.30 -12.62
N ARG A 267 -7.94 -12.61 -12.72
CA ARG A 267 -9.22 -13.29 -12.82
C ARG A 267 -9.61 -13.85 -11.47
N PHE A 268 -10.76 -13.46 -10.97
CA PHE A 268 -11.37 -14.01 -9.77
C PHE A 268 -12.55 -14.89 -10.15
N PHE A 269 -12.70 -16.03 -9.49
CA PHE A 269 -13.79 -16.97 -9.71
C PHE A 269 -14.07 -17.79 -8.44
N GLY A 270 -15.27 -18.28 -8.31
CA GLY A 270 -15.81 -18.93 -7.12
C GLY A 270 -17.14 -18.32 -6.77
N GLU A 271 -17.27 -17.76 -5.57
CA GLU A 271 -18.50 -17.05 -5.18
C GLU A 271 -18.74 -15.81 -6.05
N PHE A 272 -17.68 -15.09 -6.39
CA PHE A 272 -17.72 -13.92 -7.25
C PHE A 272 -16.91 -14.17 -8.53
N ASP A 273 -17.47 -13.78 -9.68
CA ASP A 273 -16.87 -13.95 -10.98
C ASP A 273 -16.60 -12.60 -11.64
N TYR A 274 -15.31 -12.17 -11.65
CA TYR A 274 -14.91 -10.89 -12.24
C TYR A 274 -13.45 -10.89 -12.67
N PHE A 275 -13.09 -9.93 -13.51
CA PHE A 275 -11.71 -9.54 -13.79
C PHE A 275 -11.37 -8.26 -13.04
N GLN A 276 -10.17 -8.18 -12.52
CA GLN A 276 -9.62 -6.94 -11.99
C GLN A 276 -8.46 -6.48 -12.87
N ALA A 277 -8.57 -5.28 -13.41
CA ALA A 277 -7.48 -4.63 -14.11
C ALA A 277 -6.80 -3.63 -13.18
N THR A 278 -5.47 -3.63 -13.14
CA THR A 278 -4.66 -2.68 -12.39
C THR A 278 -3.62 -2.05 -13.30
N ALA A 279 -3.59 -0.74 -13.35
CA ALA A 279 -2.57 0.04 -14.04
C ALA A 279 -2.10 1.15 -13.09
N ASP A 280 -0.84 1.11 -12.66
CA ASP A 280 -0.20 2.16 -11.87
C ASP A 280 1.10 2.55 -12.58
N TYR A 281 1.15 3.76 -13.10
CA TYR A 281 2.31 4.33 -13.75
C TYR A 281 2.79 5.57 -13.01
N ARG A 282 4.07 5.60 -12.70
CA ARG A 282 4.71 6.71 -11.99
C ARG A 282 5.95 7.16 -12.74
N LYS A 283 6.11 8.49 -12.89
CA LYS A 283 7.24 9.12 -13.56
C LYS A 283 7.88 10.14 -12.65
N TYR A 284 9.21 10.13 -12.62
CA TYR A 284 10.00 11.05 -11.81
C TYR A 284 11.05 11.74 -12.68
N LYS A 285 11.25 13.05 -12.45
CA LYS A 285 12.28 13.83 -13.12
C LYS A 285 12.83 14.90 -12.19
N TYR A 286 14.12 14.87 -11.96
CA TYR A 286 14.82 15.85 -11.13
C TYR A 286 15.47 16.93 -11.99
N PHE A 287 15.32 18.19 -11.59
CA PHE A 287 15.84 19.39 -12.24
C PHE A 287 16.67 20.18 -11.22
N ASN A 288 17.92 19.83 -11.07
CA ASN A 288 18.90 20.55 -10.26
C ASN A 288 18.50 20.86 -8.79
N TRP A 289 17.38 21.56 -8.55
CA TRP A 289 16.94 22.01 -7.23
C TRP A 289 15.49 21.58 -6.90
N PHE A 290 14.76 21.06 -7.83
CA PHE A 290 13.42 20.51 -7.61
C PHE A 290 13.19 19.25 -8.47
N GLY A 291 12.25 18.45 -8.07
CA GLY A 291 11.78 17.29 -8.79
C GLY A 291 10.32 17.41 -9.20
N LEU A 292 9.95 16.74 -10.27
CA LEU A 292 8.58 16.49 -10.66
C LEU A 292 8.26 15.02 -10.47
N ALA A 293 7.10 14.71 -9.89
CA ALA A 293 6.57 13.38 -9.81
C ALA A 293 5.14 13.37 -10.32
N MET A 294 4.82 12.35 -11.12
CA MET A 294 3.49 12.12 -11.66
C MET A 294 3.09 10.68 -11.38
N ARG A 295 1.83 10.46 -11.08
CA ARG A 295 1.20 9.15 -10.99
C ARG A 295 -0.11 9.16 -11.76
N ALA A 296 -0.33 8.13 -12.57
CA ALA A 296 -1.62 7.79 -13.15
C ALA A 296 -1.93 6.36 -12.75
N MET A 297 -3.07 6.15 -12.11
CA MET A 297 -3.48 4.84 -11.62
C MET A 297 -4.92 4.56 -12.03
N HIS A 298 -5.17 3.31 -12.41
CA HIS A 298 -6.49 2.76 -12.56
C HIS A 298 -6.53 1.40 -11.88
N ILE A 299 -7.58 1.17 -11.12
CA ILE A 299 -7.97 -0.15 -10.62
C ILE A 299 -9.47 -0.33 -10.86
N GLY A 300 -9.87 -1.44 -11.43
CA GLY A 300 -11.27 -1.66 -11.76
C GLY A 300 -11.62 -3.12 -11.84
N ARG A 301 -12.80 -3.45 -11.35
CA ARG A 301 -13.41 -4.77 -11.47
C ARG A 301 -14.41 -4.75 -12.62
N TYR A 302 -14.41 -5.83 -13.41
CA TYR A 302 -15.20 -5.99 -14.63
C TYR A 302 -15.81 -7.40 -14.69
N GLY A 303 -17.07 -7.52 -15.04
CA GLY A 303 -17.81 -8.78 -15.10
C GLY A 303 -19.04 -8.77 -14.19
N GLN A 304 -19.74 -9.89 -14.10
CA GLN A 304 -21.02 -9.99 -13.41
C GLN A 304 -20.91 -9.72 -11.90
N GLY A 305 -19.90 -10.30 -11.22
CA GLY A 305 -19.66 -10.10 -9.80
C GLY A 305 -18.87 -8.82 -9.43
N ALA A 306 -18.61 -7.93 -10.39
CA ALA A 306 -17.74 -6.78 -10.21
C ALA A 306 -18.23 -5.79 -9.15
N ASN A 307 -19.55 -5.67 -8.99
CA ASN A 307 -20.21 -4.70 -8.12
C ASN A 307 -20.70 -5.30 -6.78
N GLU A 308 -20.51 -6.60 -6.58
CA GLU A 308 -20.99 -7.32 -5.39
C GLU A 308 -20.06 -7.19 -4.19
N LEU A 309 -18.79 -6.88 -4.43
CA LEU A 309 -17.79 -6.69 -3.39
C LEU A 309 -17.75 -5.23 -2.90
N PHE A 310 -17.14 -5.03 -1.73
CA PHE A 310 -16.94 -3.70 -1.17
C PHE A 310 -16.32 -2.75 -2.21
N PRO A 311 -16.94 -1.58 -2.43
CA PRO A 311 -16.46 -0.63 -3.42
C PRO A 311 -15.12 0.01 -3.01
N TYR A 312 -14.37 0.51 -4.00
CA TYR A 312 -13.23 1.38 -3.75
C TYR A 312 -13.73 2.75 -3.31
N TYR A 313 -13.04 3.33 -2.33
CA TYR A 313 -13.33 4.67 -1.83
C TYR A 313 -12.30 5.67 -2.39
N ALA A 314 -12.74 6.58 -3.26
CA ALA A 314 -11.87 7.56 -3.91
C ALA A 314 -11.24 8.56 -2.92
N GLY A 315 -11.91 8.85 -1.80
CA GLY A 315 -11.46 9.83 -0.80
C GLY A 315 -10.36 9.34 0.15
N SER A 316 -9.80 8.15 -0.07
CA SER A 316 -8.64 7.69 0.69
C SER A 316 -7.43 8.58 0.44
N SER A 317 -6.70 8.96 1.49
CA SER A 317 -5.49 9.79 1.38
C SER A 317 -4.35 9.17 0.55
N TRP A 318 -4.43 7.86 0.28
CA TRP A 318 -3.56 7.14 -0.65
C TRP A 318 -3.82 7.46 -2.13
N PHE A 319 -5.02 7.94 -2.42
CA PHE A 319 -5.46 8.31 -3.75
C PHE A 319 -5.51 9.82 -3.90
N ILE A 320 -6.18 10.48 -2.97
CA ILE A 320 -6.36 11.93 -2.97
C ILE A 320 -6.30 12.49 -1.55
N ARG A 321 -5.47 13.47 -1.32
CA ARG A 321 -5.34 14.14 -0.01
C ARG A 321 -6.50 15.12 0.21
N GLY A 322 -7.00 15.24 1.43
CA GLY A 322 -8.04 16.20 1.80
C GLY A 322 -9.48 15.69 1.82
N TYR A 323 -9.72 14.41 1.52
CA TYR A 323 -11.05 13.77 1.52
C TYR A 323 -11.08 12.58 2.49
N SER A 324 -10.96 12.83 3.79
CA SER A 324 -11.06 11.76 4.77
C SER A 324 -12.51 11.31 4.99
N THR A 325 -12.72 10.08 5.46
CA THR A 325 -14.04 9.54 5.78
C THR A 325 -14.76 10.36 6.86
N ARG A 326 -14.03 11.00 7.77
CA ARG A 326 -14.59 11.88 8.80
C ARG A 326 -15.27 13.11 8.18
N ASP A 327 -14.80 13.52 7.02
CA ASP A 327 -15.32 14.68 6.28
C ASP A 327 -16.36 14.29 5.21
N ALA A 328 -16.49 12.99 4.92
CA ALA A 328 -17.48 12.51 3.93
C ALA A 328 -18.90 12.89 4.32
N SER A 329 -19.25 12.86 5.61
CA SER A 329 -20.55 13.33 6.10
C SER A 329 -20.77 14.83 5.92
N ALA A 330 -19.71 15.63 5.92
CA ALA A 330 -19.81 17.08 5.67
C ALA A 330 -19.95 17.42 4.18
N ILE A 331 -19.49 16.55 3.28
CA ILE A 331 -19.71 16.69 1.83
C ILE A 331 -21.20 16.51 1.48
N LEU A 332 -21.89 15.65 2.24
CA LEU A 332 -23.30 15.30 2.02
C LEU A 332 -24.28 16.46 2.15
N ASN A 333 -23.99 17.45 3.00
CA ASN A 333 -25.00 18.43 3.42
C ASN A 333 -24.95 19.77 2.67
N GLN A 334 -23.89 20.06 1.90
CA GLN A 334 -23.69 21.42 1.41
C GLN A 334 -24.05 21.67 -0.06
N ASN A 335 -24.10 20.64 -0.93
CA ASN A 335 -24.34 20.85 -2.37
C ASN A 335 -25.23 19.79 -3.04
N GLY A 336 -26.05 19.05 -2.28
CA GLY A 336 -26.91 18.00 -2.85
C GLY A 336 -26.13 16.79 -3.41
N ARG A 337 -24.88 16.63 -3.02
CA ARG A 337 -24.01 15.50 -3.41
C ARG A 337 -24.16 14.33 -2.42
N SER A 338 -24.15 13.11 -2.95
CA SER A 338 -24.16 11.91 -2.13
C SER A 338 -22.73 11.40 -1.89
N ILE A 339 -22.49 10.82 -0.71
CA ILE A 339 -21.26 10.08 -0.41
C ILE A 339 -21.04 8.92 -1.40
N ASP A 340 -22.12 8.39 -1.97
CA ASP A 340 -22.08 7.29 -2.94
C ASP A 340 -21.29 7.64 -4.20
N GLU A 341 -21.14 8.92 -4.52
CA GLU A 341 -20.30 9.41 -5.63
C GLU A 341 -18.80 9.12 -5.41
N LEU A 342 -18.40 8.86 -4.16
CA LEU A 342 -17.02 8.57 -3.79
C LEU A 342 -16.67 7.07 -3.86
N PHE A 343 -17.69 6.23 -4.10
CA PHE A 343 -17.55 4.80 -4.14
C PHE A 343 -17.76 4.25 -5.54
N GLY A 344 -17.05 3.18 -5.86
CA GLY A 344 -17.21 2.49 -7.14
C GLY A 344 -16.43 1.17 -7.18
N SER A 345 -16.79 0.31 -8.12
CA SER A 345 -16.01 -0.89 -8.43
C SER A 345 -14.80 -0.58 -9.32
N LYS A 346 -14.72 0.66 -9.80
CA LYS A 346 -13.65 1.20 -10.64
C LYS A 346 -13.19 2.52 -10.06
N LEU A 347 -11.88 2.79 -10.14
CA LEU A 347 -11.23 4.00 -9.63
C LEU A 347 -10.14 4.43 -10.59
N ALA A 348 -10.09 5.71 -10.91
CA ALA A 348 -8.96 6.35 -11.57
C ALA A 348 -8.40 7.47 -10.71
N VAL A 349 -7.06 7.58 -10.68
CA VAL A 349 -6.32 8.55 -9.85
C VAL A 349 -5.24 9.20 -10.69
N ALA A 350 -5.06 10.49 -10.51
CA ALA A 350 -3.95 11.24 -11.06
C ALA A 350 -3.35 12.12 -9.96
N ASN A 351 -2.04 12.01 -9.76
CA ASN A 351 -1.32 12.85 -8.81
C ASN A 351 -0.18 13.56 -9.55
N PHE A 352 0.02 14.81 -9.25
CA PHE A 352 1.14 15.61 -9.73
C PHE A 352 1.81 16.29 -8.54
N GLU A 353 3.14 16.25 -8.47
CA GLU A 353 3.89 16.80 -7.37
C GLU A 353 5.13 17.55 -7.86
N VAL A 354 5.34 18.73 -7.29
CA VAL A 354 6.61 19.46 -7.34
C VAL A 354 7.31 19.25 -6.01
N ARG A 355 8.47 18.62 -6.04
CA ARG A 355 9.23 18.17 -4.86
C ARG A 355 10.50 18.98 -4.72
N ILE A 356 10.73 19.55 -3.56
CA ILE A 356 11.92 20.35 -3.24
C ILE A 356 12.64 19.68 -2.08
N PRO A 357 13.82 19.06 -2.30
CA PRO A 357 14.63 18.51 -1.22
C PRO A 357 14.98 19.61 -0.21
N PHE A 358 14.43 19.53 1.00
CA PHE A 358 14.53 20.60 1.99
C PHE A 358 15.73 20.41 2.90
N THR A 359 15.83 19.26 3.59
CA THR A 359 17.00 18.91 4.40
C THR A 359 17.68 17.67 3.87
N GLY A 360 19.02 17.66 3.80
CA GLY A 360 19.79 16.55 3.28
C GLY A 360 21.25 16.90 2.95
N PRO A 361 21.91 16.13 2.07
CA PRO A 361 23.26 16.44 1.62
C PRO A 361 23.35 17.79 0.89
N LYS A 362 24.43 18.51 1.09
CA LYS A 362 24.67 19.86 0.51
C LYS A 362 24.46 19.95 -1.01
N ARG A 363 24.63 18.84 -1.75
CA ARG A 363 24.48 18.82 -3.22
C ARG A 363 23.02 18.67 -3.70
N LEU A 364 22.13 18.24 -2.82
CA LEU A 364 20.74 17.91 -3.18
C LEU A 364 19.71 18.77 -2.46
N ALA A 365 20.00 19.22 -1.24
CA ALA A 365 19.03 19.87 -0.37
C ALA A 365 19.38 21.33 -0.09
N LEU A 366 18.33 22.12 0.20
CA LEU A 366 18.47 23.54 0.56
C LEU A 366 19.23 23.73 1.87
N ILE A 367 18.95 22.88 2.85
CA ILE A 367 19.57 22.90 4.18
C ILE A 367 20.40 21.64 4.35
N LYS A 368 21.69 21.78 4.68
CA LYS A 368 22.57 20.66 4.96
C LYS A 368 22.15 19.94 6.25
N SER A 369 21.86 18.65 6.12
CA SER A 369 21.63 17.74 7.25
C SER A 369 22.25 16.39 6.97
N GLY A 370 22.80 15.74 8.00
CA GLY A 370 23.29 14.36 7.93
C GLY A 370 22.37 13.35 8.63
N LEU A 371 21.38 13.84 9.38
CA LEU A 371 20.52 12.99 10.20
C LEU A 371 19.05 13.03 9.74
N LEU A 372 18.54 14.20 9.44
CA LEU A 372 17.16 14.39 9.05
C LEU A 372 17.08 14.68 7.55
N PHE A 373 16.39 13.83 6.81
CA PHE A 373 16.12 14.01 5.39
C PHE A 373 14.67 14.36 5.19
N SER A 374 14.42 15.49 4.54
CA SER A 374 13.06 15.94 4.28
C SER A 374 12.91 16.58 2.91
N GLU A 375 11.68 16.61 2.43
CA GLU A 375 11.26 17.12 1.13
C GLU A 375 9.97 17.92 1.29
N LEU A 376 9.95 19.14 0.79
CA LEU A 376 8.72 19.92 0.65
C LEU A 376 8.06 19.58 -0.67
N THR A 377 6.76 19.39 -0.65
CA THR A 377 5.99 18.99 -1.83
C THR A 377 4.79 19.92 -2.00
N LEU A 378 4.64 20.46 -3.20
CA LEU A 378 3.39 21.04 -3.67
C LEU A 378 2.69 19.99 -4.53
N PHE A 379 1.41 19.78 -4.31
CA PHE A 379 0.68 18.72 -5.00
C PHE A 379 -0.65 19.17 -5.59
N ALA A 380 -1.05 18.46 -6.62
CA ALA A 380 -2.39 18.45 -7.18
C ALA A 380 -2.82 17.00 -7.38
N ASP A 381 -3.92 16.61 -6.75
CA ASP A 381 -4.46 15.26 -6.78
C ASP A 381 -5.85 15.28 -7.42
N ALA A 382 -6.17 14.25 -8.19
CA ALA A 382 -7.50 14.00 -8.72
C ALA A 382 -7.84 12.52 -8.61
N ALA A 383 -9.10 12.21 -8.31
CA ALA A 383 -9.62 10.85 -8.28
C ALA A 383 -11.08 10.83 -8.70
N VAL A 384 -11.51 9.75 -9.33
CA VAL A 384 -12.90 9.48 -9.67
C VAL A 384 -13.19 7.99 -9.48
N ALA A 385 -14.33 7.70 -8.82
CA ALA A 385 -14.84 6.34 -8.66
C ALA A 385 -16.15 6.17 -9.41
N TRP A 386 -16.41 4.99 -9.95
CA TRP A 386 -17.66 4.67 -10.65
C TRP A 386 -17.92 3.16 -10.64
N TYR A 387 -19.16 2.78 -10.83
CA TYR A 387 -19.56 1.37 -11.02
C TYR A 387 -19.69 1.06 -12.50
N ASP A 388 -20.44 1.86 -13.25
CA ASP A 388 -20.70 1.66 -14.66
C ASP A 388 -20.25 2.88 -15.47
N PHE A 389 -19.82 2.65 -16.71
CA PHE A 389 -19.29 3.72 -17.56
C PHE A 389 -20.31 4.81 -17.87
N GLU A 390 -21.60 4.49 -17.81
CA GLU A 390 -22.69 5.45 -17.97
C GLU A 390 -22.65 6.56 -16.94
N GLN A 391 -22.24 6.25 -15.70
CA GLN A 391 -22.07 7.24 -14.63
C GLN A 391 -21.04 8.34 -14.95
N LEU A 392 -20.08 8.08 -15.85
CA LEU A 392 -19.14 9.11 -16.29
C LEU A 392 -19.81 10.19 -17.15
N SER A 393 -20.98 9.90 -17.70
CA SER A 393 -21.79 10.83 -18.50
C SER A 393 -22.90 11.51 -17.69
N GLY A 394 -23.20 11.04 -16.49
CA GLY A 394 -24.24 11.57 -15.62
C GLY A 394 -24.85 10.52 -14.68
N PRO A 395 -25.91 10.87 -13.93
CA PRO A 395 -26.62 9.92 -13.08
C PRO A 395 -27.37 8.89 -13.95
N THR A 396 -27.49 7.68 -13.42
CA THR A 396 -28.36 6.64 -13.98
C THR A 396 -29.68 6.60 -13.23
N TYR A 397 -30.75 6.23 -13.92
CA TYR A 397 -32.11 6.24 -13.38
C TYR A 397 -32.70 4.82 -13.35
N ARG A 398 -33.54 4.54 -12.37
CA ARG A 398 -34.32 3.30 -12.36
C ARG A 398 -35.29 3.31 -13.52
N THR A 399 -35.35 2.20 -14.23
CA THR A 399 -36.25 2.04 -15.39
C THR A 399 -37.30 0.97 -15.13
N ASP A 400 -38.43 1.08 -15.82
CA ASP A 400 -39.41 0.03 -15.92
C ASP A 400 -38.97 -1.09 -16.90
N ASN A 401 -39.80 -2.10 -17.12
CA ASN A 401 -39.55 -3.19 -18.02
C ASN A 401 -39.44 -2.77 -19.51
N GLU A 402 -39.86 -1.56 -19.85
CA GLU A 402 -39.82 -0.96 -21.19
C GLU A 402 -38.62 -0.03 -21.37
N GLY A 403 -37.81 0.22 -20.30
CA GLY A 403 -36.64 1.05 -20.32
C GLY A 403 -36.90 2.54 -20.04
N ASN A 404 -38.14 2.93 -19.63
CA ASN A 404 -38.49 4.31 -19.30
C ASN A 404 -38.08 4.61 -17.84
N PRO A 405 -37.59 5.82 -17.52
CA PRO A 405 -37.29 6.20 -16.15
C PRO A 405 -38.52 6.16 -15.24
N LEU A 406 -38.40 5.51 -14.09
CA LEU A 406 -39.44 5.55 -13.05
C LEU A 406 -39.47 6.95 -12.43
N ILE A 407 -40.67 7.51 -12.32
CA ILE A 407 -40.88 8.85 -11.77
C ILE A 407 -41.23 8.73 -10.29
N GLY A 408 -40.55 9.51 -9.45
CA GLY A 408 -40.81 9.58 -8.02
C GLY A 408 -42.04 10.44 -7.65
N PRO A 409 -42.39 10.48 -6.37
CA PRO A 409 -43.54 11.28 -5.88
C PRO A 409 -43.43 12.78 -6.16
N THR A 410 -42.21 13.29 -6.38
CA THR A 410 -41.92 14.70 -6.69
C THR A 410 -42.03 15.02 -8.17
N GLY A 411 -42.28 14.03 -9.05
CA GLY A 411 -42.31 14.19 -10.50
C GLY A 411 -40.96 14.13 -11.17
N GLU A 412 -39.89 13.82 -10.43
CA GLU A 412 -38.53 13.66 -10.95
C GLU A 412 -38.19 12.18 -11.16
N PRO A 413 -37.28 11.84 -12.11
CA PRO A 413 -36.81 10.49 -12.28
C PRO A 413 -36.10 9.98 -11.02
N ILE A 414 -36.39 8.73 -10.63
CA ILE A 414 -35.76 8.09 -9.48
C ILE A 414 -34.30 7.75 -9.86
N VAL A 415 -33.33 8.40 -9.20
CA VAL A 415 -31.94 8.14 -9.39
C VAL A 415 -31.60 6.73 -8.91
N ASP A 416 -31.03 5.91 -9.76
CA ASP A 416 -30.49 4.59 -9.41
C ASP A 416 -29.08 4.73 -8.85
N ARG A 417 -28.22 5.44 -9.59
CA ARG A 417 -26.85 5.79 -9.16
C ARG A 417 -26.53 7.21 -9.56
N PHE A 418 -25.86 7.91 -8.66
CA PHE A 418 -25.36 9.25 -8.94
C PHE A 418 -24.24 9.21 -10.00
N GLY A 419 -24.11 10.28 -10.78
CA GLY A 419 -23.04 10.42 -11.74
C GLY A 419 -21.66 10.43 -11.06
N ALA A 420 -20.68 9.82 -11.70
CA ALA A 420 -19.30 9.82 -11.19
C ALA A 420 -18.74 11.24 -11.22
N GLN A 421 -18.26 11.71 -10.08
CA GLN A 421 -17.73 13.07 -9.94
C GLN A 421 -16.23 13.03 -9.67
N PRO A 422 -15.41 13.70 -10.49
CA PRO A 422 -13.99 13.82 -10.18
C PRO A 422 -13.80 14.68 -8.93
N LEU A 423 -13.07 14.14 -7.98
CA LEU A 423 -12.59 14.87 -6.81
C LEU A 423 -11.24 15.46 -7.14
N MET A 424 -10.99 16.69 -6.72
CA MET A 424 -9.71 17.35 -6.92
C MET A 424 -9.25 18.03 -5.64
N SER A 425 -7.97 18.01 -5.36
CA SER A 425 -7.37 18.78 -4.28
C SER A 425 -6.01 19.33 -4.69
N VAL A 426 -5.65 20.45 -4.09
CA VAL A 426 -4.32 21.03 -4.18
C VAL A 426 -3.79 21.29 -2.78
N GLY A 427 -2.47 21.32 -2.62
CA GLY A 427 -1.93 21.58 -1.29
C GLY A 427 -0.43 21.49 -1.21
N ALA A 428 0.04 21.48 0.03
CA ALA A 428 1.45 21.32 0.35
C ALA A 428 1.63 20.22 1.40
N SER A 429 2.75 19.52 1.32
CA SER A 429 3.16 18.53 2.32
C SER A 429 4.64 18.62 2.60
N MET A 430 5.05 18.05 3.72
CA MET A 430 6.43 17.87 4.10
C MET A 430 6.68 16.40 4.36
N ARG A 431 7.49 15.77 3.53
CA ARG A 431 7.90 14.38 3.73
C ARG A 431 9.17 14.33 4.57
N VAL A 432 9.16 13.55 5.62
CA VAL A 432 10.30 13.37 6.54
C VAL A 432 10.64 11.91 6.60
N ASN A 433 11.85 11.58 6.20
CA ASN A 433 12.37 10.21 6.31
C ASN A 433 12.84 9.97 7.75
N LEU A 434 12.19 9.07 8.45
CA LEU A 434 12.52 8.62 9.78
C LEU A 434 13.47 7.42 9.70
N PHE A 435 14.75 7.70 9.73
CA PHE A 435 15.85 6.72 9.81
C PHE A 435 15.83 5.65 8.70
N GLY A 436 15.24 5.92 7.54
CA GLY A 436 15.14 4.97 6.44
C GLY A 436 14.02 3.93 6.57
N ALA A 437 13.31 3.88 7.69
CA ALA A 437 12.27 2.89 7.95
C ALA A 437 10.88 3.36 7.54
N LEU A 438 10.58 4.64 7.68
CA LEU A 438 9.27 5.21 7.46
C LEU A 438 9.38 6.66 6.97
N VAL A 439 8.49 7.05 6.07
CA VAL A 439 8.32 8.45 5.68
C VAL A 439 7.01 8.98 6.27
N LEU A 440 7.12 10.02 7.11
CA LEU A 440 5.97 10.79 7.57
C LEU A 440 5.67 11.89 6.57
N GLU A 441 4.41 12.05 6.21
CA GLU A 441 3.93 13.11 5.33
C GLU A 441 2.76 13.87 5.97
N PRO A 442 3.00 14.82 6.89
CA PRO A 442 2.00 15.82 7.24
C PRO A 442 1.71 16.68 6.01
N TYR A 443 0.42 16.93 5.76
CA TYR A 443 -0.03 17.72 4.63
C TYR A 443 -1.15 18.69 5.00
N TYR A 444 -1.26 19.76 4.24
CA TYR A 444 -2.40 20.65 4.20
C TYR A 444 -2.99 20.60 2.79
N ALA A 445 -4.24 20.18 2.68
CA ALA A 445 -4.94 20.02 1.41
C ALA A 445 -6.18 20.92 1.36
N ILE A 446 -6.42 21.50 0.20
CA ILE A 446 -7.60 22.28 -0.14
C ILE A 446 -8.41 21.46 -1.15
N PRO A 447 -9.45 20.75 -0.70
CA PRO A 447 -10.36 20.02 -1.58
C PRO A 447 -11.21 21.01 -2.37
N LEU A 448 -11.23 20.89 -3.71
CA LEU A 448 -11.88 21.85 -4.59
C LEU A 448 -13.41 21.67 -4.65
N GLN A 449 -13.92 20.50 -4.30
CA GLN A 449 -15.36 20.19 -4.28
C GLN A 449 -15.98 20.31 -2.89
N ARG A 450 -15.30 20.98 -1.95
CA ARG A 450 -15.77 21.24 -0.59
C ARG A 450 -15.68 22.72 -0.26
N GLU A 451 -16.63 23.25 0.47
CA GLU A 451 -16.61 24.64 0.97
C GLU A 451 -15.67 24.88 2.15
N THR A 452 -14.81 23.91 2.48
CA THR A 452 -13.86 24.05 3.60
C THR A 452 -12.61 24.81 3.19
N LYS A 453 -12.08 25.62 4.10
CA LYS A 453 -10.83 26.39 3.90
C LYS A 453 -9.57 25.52 3.77
N GLY A 454 -9.69 24.20 3.89
CA GLY A 454 -8.62 23.21 3.83
C GLY A 454 -8.61 22.28 5.03
N THR A 455 -7.85 21.21 4.94
CA THR A 455 -7.75 20.18 5.96
C THR A 455 -6.32 19.74 6.16
N PHE A 456 -5.94 19.49 7.41
CA PHE A 456 -4.68 18.87 7.75
C PHE A 456 -4.84 17.35 7.79
N GLY A 457 -3.81 16.65 7.33
CA GLY A 457 -3.72 15.20 7.42
C GLY A 457 -2.31 14.71 7.60
N LEU A 458 -2.18 13.43 7.89
CA LEU A 458 -0.90 12.75 8.07
C LEU A 458 -0.93 11.43 7.31
N ASN A 459 0.00 11.26 6.38
CA ASN A 459 0.25 9.98 5.72
C ASN A 459 1.49 9.32 6.34
N LEU A 460 1.42 8.01 6.49
CA LEU A 460 2.53 7.15 6.84
C LEU A 460 2.88 6.32 5.61
N ILE A 461 4.05 6.55 5.05
CA ILE A 461 4.50 5.87 3.84
C ILE A 461 5.66 4.97 4.25
N PRO A 462 5.57 3.64 4.05
CA PRO A 462 6.72 2.77 4.27
C PRO A 462 7.90 3.26 3.45
N ALA A 463 9.09 3.32 4.04
CA ALA A 463 10.30 3.63 3.29
C ALA A 463 10.55 2.51 2.27
N TRP A 464 10.75 2.89 1.04
CA TRP A 464 10.97 1.98 -0.09
C TRP A 464 12.42 1.61 -0.24
#